data_f1a6b2a41b23899168c680b5d7585540
#
_entry.id   f1a6b2a41b23899168c680b5d7585540
#
_cell.length_a   1.000
_cell.length_b   1.000
_cell.length_c   1.000
_cell.angle_alpha   90.00
_cell.angle_beta   90.00
_cell.angle_gamma   90.00
#
_symmetry.space_group_name_H-M   'P 1'
#
loop_
_entity.id
_entity.type
_entity.pdbx_description
1 polymer ?
#
loop_
_entity_poly.entity_id
_entity_poly.type
_entity_poly.pdbx_seq_one_letter_code
_entity_poly.pdbx_strand_id
1 'polypeptide(L)'
;MKDINNSNKYISKKGIIAIGAHPDDIELGCGASLARLINDGYHVVTVVMTQGTAGCDNNVNRHDESRNSLQSLGCQQIFHLHFEDTQTQYHIDSMIKSLEDIIFKHIPEYIEIIRAYTMHDSDRHQDHRAVHKASIVACRKIPQVLGYETPSTWLNFVPQVFEEVDEYFFNEKLKAL
;
A
#
# COMPACT_ATOMS: atom_id res chain seq x y z
N MET A 1 29.03 15.08 39.17
CA MET A 1 28.16 13.93 38.95
C MET A 1 27.40 14.23 37.67
N LYS A 2 27.69 13.52 36.60
CA LYS A 2 27.06 13.73 35.29
C LYS A 2 25.83 12.83 35.21
N ASP A 3 24.70 13.43 34.94
CA ASP A 3 23.46 12.74 34.72
C ASP A 3 23.61 11.77 33.54
N ILE A 4 23.40 10.50 33.83
CA ILE A 4 23.37 9.43 32.83
C ILE A 4 22.05 9.59 32.09
N ASN A 5 22.14 10.09 30.89
CA ASN A 5 21.04 10.15 29.91
C ASN A 5 20.38 8.78 29.81
N ASN A 6 19.18 8.71 30.32
CA ASN A 6 18.25 7.60 30.14
C ASN A 6 17.68 7.69 28.73
N SER A 7 18.44 7.29 27.74
CA SER A 7 17.93 7.07 26.41
C SER A 7 17.08 5.81 26.45
N ASN A 8 15.80 5.95 26.81
CA ASN A 8 14.78 4.97 26.51
C ASN A 8 14.73 4.85 24.99
N LYS A 9 15.48 3.91 24.45
CA LYS A 9 15.41 3.50 23.06
C LYS A 9 14.06 2.80 22.92
N TYR A 10 13.01 3.57 22.57
CA TYR A 10 11.73 2.98 22.19
C TYR A 10 12.02 1.98 21.08
N ILE A 11 11.73 0.71 21.34
CA ILE A 11 11.83 -0.33 20.31
C ILE A 11 10.81 0.07 19.26
N SER A 12 11.29 0.56 18.11
CA SER A 12 10.41 0.94 17.00
C SER A 12 9.74 -0.32 16.46
N LYS A 13 8.42 -0.29 16.33
CA LYS A 13 7.70 -1.34 15.65
C LYS A 13 7.93 -1.20 14.15
N LYS A 14 8.32 -2.28 13.47
CA LYS A 14 8.49 -2.25 12.02
C LYS A 14 7.14 -2.14 11.33
N GLY A 15 7.07 -1.28 10.31
CA GLY A 15 5.88 -1.04 9.51
C GLY A 15 6.11 -1.26 8.02
N ILE A 16 5.01 -1.51 7.35
CA ILE A 16 4.91 -1.71 5.89
C ILE A 16 3.84 -0.73 5.39
N ILE A 17 4.07 -0.09 4.26
CA ILE A 17 3.04 0.66 3.55
C ILE A 17 2.74 0.00 2.22
N ALA A 18 1.47 -0.20 1.88
CA ALA A 18 1.03 -0.70 0.58
C ALA A 18 0.14 0.35 -0.09
N ILE A 19 0.42 0.63 -1.35
CA ILE A 19 -0.19 1.72 -2.12
C ILE A 19 -0.82 1.13 -3.38
N GLY A 20 -2.12 1.34 -3.58
CA GLY A 20 -2.89 0.96 -4.76
C GLY A 20 -3.53 2.17 -5.44
N ALA A 21 -3.84 2.05 -6.70
CA ALA A 21 -4.57 3.07 -7.46
C ALA A 21 -6.07 2.98 -7.17
N HIS A 22 -6.62 1.77 -7.20
CA HIS A 22 -8.04 1.50 -7.05
C HIS A 22 -8.32 0.57 -5.87
N PRO A 23 -9.56 0.53 -5.38
CA PRO A 23 -10.05 -0.57 -4.54
C PRO A 23 -9.84 -1.92 -5.26
N ASP A 24 -9.23 -2.89 -4.59
CA ASP A 24 -8.84 -4.24 -5.03
C ASP A 24 -7.36 -4.42 -5.43
N ASP A 25 -6.65 -3.39 -5.87
CA ASP A 25 -5.27 -3.52 -6.34
C ASP A 25 -4.31 -4.13 -5.31
N ILE A 26 -4.38 -3.65 -4.07
CA ILE A 26 -3.53 -4.10 -2.96
C ILE A 26 -3.84 -5.56 -2.62
N GLU A 27 -5.11 -5.88 -2.54
CA GLU A 27 -5.62 -7.20 -2.23
C GLU A 27 -5.18 -8.21 -3.30
N LEU A 28 -5.35 -7.86 -4.58
CA LEU A 28 -4.95 -8.67 -5.72
C LEU A 28 -3.44 -8.81 -5.83
N GLY A 29 -2.70 -7.70 -5.66
CA GLY A 29 -1.25 -7.66 -5.90
C GLY A 29 -0.45 -8.27 -4.76
N CYS A 30 -0.73 -7.89 -3.51
CA CYS A 30 0.09 -8.28 -2.36
C CYS A 30 -0.70 -8.69 -1.10
N GLY A 31 -2.02 -8.89 -1.17
CA GLY A 31 -2.86 -9.16 0.00
C GLY A 31 -2.41 -10.34 0.85
N ALA A 32 -2.01 -11.47 0.25
CA ALA A 32 -1.52 -12.63 1.02
C ALA A 32 -0.19 -12.34 1.74
N SER A 33 0.73 -11.61 1.09
CA SER A 33 1.98 -11.15 1.70
C SER A 33 1.71 -10.21 2.87
N LEU A 34 0.74 -9.30 2.74
CA LEU A 34 0.36 -8.39 3.84
C LEU A 34 -0.23 -9.16 5.02
N ALA A 35 -1.14 -10.12 4.79
CA ALA A 35 -1.71 -10.94 5.84
C ALA A 35 -0.61 -11.72 6.61
N ARG A 36 0.35 -12.30 5.90
CA ARG A 36 1.51 -12.96 6.51
C ARG A 36 2.35 -11.98 7.33
N LEU A 37 2.70 -10.83 6.76
CA LEU A 37 3.51 -9.82 7.46
C LEU A 37 2.82 -9.28 8.72
N ILE A 38 1.49 -9.13 8.71
CA ILE A 38 0.69 -8.76 9.89
C ILE A 38 0.80 -9.84 10.96
N ASN A 39 0.67 -11.11 10.56
CA ASN A 39 0.85 -12.25 11.47
C ASN A 39 2.26 -12.29 12.07
N ASP A 40 3.27 -11.90 11.30
CA ASP A 40 4.67 -11.76 11.73
C ASP A 40 4.92 -10.53 12.63
N GLY A 41 3.86 -9.75 12.94
CA GLY A 41 3.89 -8.63 13.87
C GLY A 41 4.20 -7.27 13.26
N TYR A 42 4.30 -7.16 11.93
CA TYR A 42 4.46 -5.86 11.27
C TYR A 42 3.20 -5.01 11.39
N HIS A 43 3.38 -3.69 11.46
CA HIS A 43 2.28 -2.74 11.32
C HIS A 43 2.06 -2.44 9.83
N VAL A 44 0.85 -2.67 9.34
CA VAL A 44 0.54 -2.45 7.92
C VAL A 44 -0.37 -1.25 7.75
N VAL A 45 0.08 -0.34 6.90
CA VAL A 45 -0.65 0.85 6.44
C VAL A 45 -0.99 0.66 4.98
N THR A 46 -2.22 0.93 4.58
CA THR A 46 -2.64 0.87 3.19
C THR A 46 -3.17 2.22 2.71
N VAL A 47 -2.89 2.57 1.46
CA VAL A 47 -3.35 3.81 0.82
C VAL A 47 -3.93 3.46 -0.54
N VAL A 48 -5.21 3.76 -0.74
CA VAL A 48 -5.91 3.63 -2.02
C VAL A 48 -6.15 5.02 -2.57
N MET A 49 -5.71 5.30 -3.79
CA MET A 49 -5.65 6.65 -4.36
C MET A 49 -6.99 7.16 -4.87
N THR A 50 -7.79 6.30 -5.49
CA THR A 50 -9.05 6.68 -6.15
C THR A 50 -10.23 5.89 -5.60
N GLN A 51 -11.43 6.28 -5.98
CA GLN A 51 -12.66 5.54 -5.66
C GLN A 51 -12.93 4.38 -6.63
N GLY A 52 -12.20 4.28 -7.75
CA GLY A 52 -12.41 3.25 -8.76
C GLY A 52 -13.79 3.30 -9.41
N THR A 53 -14.35 4.50 -9.59
CA THR A 53 -15.75 4.66 -10.04
C THR A 53 -15.95 4.56 -11.54
N ALA A 54 -14.90 4.75 -12.35
CA ALA A 54 -15.01 4.77 -13.81
C ALA A 54 -15.40 3.41 -14.43
N GLY A 55 -15.22 2.31 -13.70
CA GLY A 55 -15.56 0.95 -14.13
C GLY A 55 -16.79 0.34 -13.47
N CYS A 56 -17.54 1.10 -12.66
CA CYS A 56 -18.65 0.57 -11.88
C CYS A 56 -20.01 1.14 -12.28
N ASP A 57 -21.05 0.32 -12.15
CA ASP A 57 -22.44 0.78 -12.16
C ASP A 57 -22.68 1.72 -10.96
N ASN A 58 -23.44 2.79 -11.20
CA ASN A 58 -23.77 3.81 -10.21
C ASN A 58 -24.47 3.18 -9.00
N ASN A 59 -23.89 3.32 -7.81
CA ASN A 59 -24.37 3.04 -6.45
C ASN A 59 -23.53 2.05 -5.61
N VAL A 60 -22.37 1.63 -6.06
CA VAL A 60 -21.46 0.81 -5.24
C VAL A 60 -20.47 1.72 -4.51
N ASN A 61 -20.45 1.65 -3.17
CA ASN A 61 -19.43 2.34 -2.37
C ASN A 61 -18.19 1.45 -2.28
N ARG A 62 -17.36 1.51 -3.30
CA ARG A 62 -16.12 0.71 -3.37
C ARG A 62 -15.12 1.01 -2.26
N HIS A 63 -15.18 2.19 -1.63
CA HIS A 63 -14.34 2.49 -0.47
C HIS A 63 -14.72 1.62 0.76
N ASP A 64 -16.01 1.38 0.98
CA ASP A 64 -16.45 0.54 2.09
C ASP A 64 -16.09 -0.93 1.82
N GLU A 65 -16.23 -1.40 0.59
CA GLU A 65 -15.80 -2.75 0.17
C GLU A 65 -14.30 -2.93 0.39
N SER A 66 -13.47 -2.04 -0.15
CA SER A 66 -12.02 -2.07 0.03
C SER A 66 -11.61 -1.97 1.51
N ARG A 67 -12.28 -1.11 2.28
CA ARG A 67 -12.04 -1.02 3.73
C ARG A 67 -12.30 -2.35 4.44
N ASN A 68 -13.43 -2.97 4.16
CA ASN A 68 -13.80 -4.26 4.77
C ASN A 68 -12.82 -5.36 4.36
N SER A 69 -12.44 -5.39 3.07
CA SER A 69 -11.45 -6.32 2.52
C SER A 69 -10.10 -6.17 3.23
N LEU A 70 -9.52 -4.97 3.24
CA LEU A 70 -8.24 -4.70 3.88
C LEU A 70 -8.27 -4.93 5.39
N GLN A 71 -9.39 -4.64 6.06
CA GLN A 71 -9.57 -4.97 7.48
C GLN A 71 -9.61 -6.48 7.71
N SER A 72 -10.23 -7.25 6.82
CA SER A 72 -10.27 -8.72 6.93
C SER A 72 -8.88 -9.33 6.82
N LEU A 73 -7.98 -8.72 6.03
CA LEU A 73 -6.56 -9.08 5.97
C LEU A 73 -5.78 -8.67 7.23
N GLY A 74 -6.38 -7.86 8.13
CA GLY A 74 -5.76 -7.38 9.37
C GLY A 74 -5.04 -6.04 9.26
N CYS A 75 -5.20 -5.28 8.17
CA CYS A 75 -4.58 -3.96 8.02
C CYS A 75 -5.05 -2.98 9.10
N GLN A 76 -4.10 -2.32 9.79
CA GLN A 76 -4.41 -1.50 10.97
C GLN A 76 -4.75 -0.05 10.65
N GLN A 77 -4.13 0.49 9.59
CA GLN A 77 -4.39 1.85 9.12
C GLN A 77 -4.72 1.83 7.63
N ILE A 78 -5.89 2.34 7.26
CA ILE A 78 -6.39 2.33 5.89
C ILE A 78 -6.77 3.75 5.51
N PHE A 79 -6.10 4.28 4.48
CA PHE A 79 -6.36 5.60 3.93
C PHE A 79 -6.98 5.46 2.54
N HIS A 80 -8.13 6.09 2.34
CA HIS A 80 -8.73 6.27 1.03
C HIS A 80 -8.62 7.73 0.62
N LEU A 81 -7.93 7.99 -0.46
CA LEU A 81 -7.84 9.30 -1.09
C LEU A 81 -8.93 9.43 -2.16
N HIS A 82 -9.11 10.64 -2.66
CA HIS A 82 -10.22 10.96 -3.58
C HIS A 82 -9.71 11.57 -4.89
N PHE A 83 -8.60 11.04 -5.41
CA PHE A 83 -8.16 11.44 -6.73
C PHE A 83 -9.13 10.93 -7.78
N GLU A 84 -9.30 11.70 -8.84
CA GLU A 84 -10.21 11.36 -9.92
C GLU A 84 -9.68 10.13 -10.67
N ASP A 85 -10.52 9.10 -10.74
CA ASP A 85 -10.25 7.86 -11.45
C ASP A 85 -10.01 8.14 -12.95
N THR A 86 -9.05 7.45 -13.55
CA THR A 86 -8.55 7.65 -14.93
C THR A 86 -7.79 8.96 -15.19
N GLN A 87 -7.68 9.85 -14.19
CA GLN A 87 -7.05 11.18 -14.33
C GLN A 87 -5.83 11.36 -13.42
N THR A 88 -5.38 10.34 -12.71
CA THR A 88 -4.30 10.44 -11.71
C THR A 88 -2.98 10.94 -12.31
N GLN A 89 -2.73 10.75 -13.63
CA GLN A 89 -1.55 11.27 -14.31
C GLN A 89 -1.44 12.80 -14.27
N TYR A 90 -2.54 13.51 -14.06
CA TYR A 90 -2.54 14.99 -13.91
C TYR A 90 -2.35 15.45 -12.46
N HIS A 91 -2.30 14.52 -11.51
CA HIS A 91 -2.27 14.79 -10.08
C HIS A 91 -1.02 14.25 -9.36
N ILE A 92 0.05 13.92 -10.09
CA ILE A 92 1.25 13.26 -9.53
C ILE A 92 1.82 14.06 -8.34
N ASP A 93 1.98 15.38 -8.47
CA ASP A 93 2.51 16.21 -7.39
C ASP A 93 1.61 16.22 -6.15
N SER A 94 0.29 16.20 -6.35
CA SER A 94 -0.68 16.15 -5.25
C SER A 94 -0.68 14.79 -4.56
N MET A 95 -0.54 13.70 -5.33
CA MET A 95 -0.40 12.34 -4.78
C MET A 95 0.89 12.21 -3.97
N ILE A 96 2.02 12.74 -4.46
CA ILE A 96 3.29 12.76 -3.71
C ILE A 96 3.09 13.45 -2.37
N LYS A 97 2.50 14.65 -2.35
CA LYS A 97 2.25 15.41 -1.12
C LYS A 97 1.34 14.67 -0.15
N SER A 98 0.27 14.04 -0.65
CA SER A 98 -0.65 13.26 0.19
C SER A 98 0.03 12.02 0.79
N LEU A 99 0.84 11.32 0.01
CA LEU A 99 1.62 10.17 0.51
C LEU A 99 2.66 10.59 1.55
N GLU A 100 3.40 11.68 1.29
CA GLU A 100 4.36 12.23 2.25
C GLU A 100 3.67 12.66 3.55
N ASP A 101 2.49 13.28 3.44
CA ASP A 101 1.69 13.67 4.60
C ASP A 101 1.29 12.46 5.44
N ILE A 102 0.80 11.39 4.80
CA ILE A 102 0.49 10.14 5.49
C ILE A 102 1.75 9.56 6.16
N ILE A 103 2.84 9.41 5.42
CA ILE A 103 4.08 8.77 5.90
C ILE A 103 4.68 9.54 7.08
N PHE A 104 4.71 10.89 7.02
CA PHE A 104 5.44 11.70 8.00
C PHE A 104 4.58 12.27 9.13
N LYS A 105 3.24 12.30 8.98
CA LYS A 105 2.37 12.92 9.98
C LYS A 105 1.28 12.01 10.54
N HIS A 106 0.84 11.00 9.78
CA HIS A 106 -0.28 10.16 10.18
C HIS A 106 0.14 8.76 10.66
N ILE A 107 1.38 8.34 10.37
CA ILE A 107 1.95 7.12 10.94
C ILE A 107 2.61 7.48 12.27
N PRO A 108 2.32 6.77 13.39
CA PRO A 108 2.92 7.05 14.68
C PRO A 108 4.46 6.97 14.63
N GLU A 109 5.16 7.90 15.31
CA GLU A 109 6.63 7.99 15.31
C GLU A 109 7.34 6.72 15.80
N TYR A 110 6.68 5.89 16.60
CA TYR A 110 7.24 4.62 17.07
C TYR A 110 7.15 3.49 16.01
N ILE A 111 6.54 3.77 14.82
CA ILE A 111 6.48 2.85 13.71
C ILE A 111 7.51 3.28 12.66
N GLU A 112 8.47 2.40 12.42
CA GLU A 112 9.47 2.57 11.37
C GLU A 112 9.01 1.87 10.10
N ILE A 113 8.65 2.62 9.06
CA ILE A 113 8.30 2.04 7.76
C ILE A 113 9.58 1.58 7.06
N ILE A 114 9.74 0.27 6.92
CA ILE A 114 10.93 -0.36 6.33
C ILE A 114 10.72 -0.84 4.90
N ARG A 115 9.46 -0.97 4.47
CA ARG A 115 9.11 -1.43 3.12
C ARG A 115 7.85 -0.74 2.62
N ALA A 116 7.87 -0.43 1.33
CA ALA A 116 6.69 -0.01 0.59
C ALA A 116 6.39 -0.99 -0.54
N TYR A 117 5.12 -1.34 -0.71
CA TYR A 117 4.60 -2.00 -1.89
C TYR A 117 3.84 -0.97 -2.72
N THR A 118 4.04 -0.98 -4.03
CA THR A 118 3.35 -0.09 -4.96
C THR A 118 3.07 -0.80 -6.28
N MET A 119 2.35 -0.13 -7.17
CA MET A 119 2.15 -0.60 -8.53
C MET A 119 3.50 -0.72 -9.27
N HIS A 120 3.55 -1.54 -10.32
CA HIS A 120 4.71 -1.62 -11.20
C HIS A 120 4.62 -0.57 -12.32
N ASP A 121 5.76 -0.02 -12.78
CA ASP A 121 5.79 1.00 -13.84
C ASP A 121 5.39 0.45 -15.22
N SER A 122 5.62 -0.86 -15.43
CA SER A 122 5.25 -1.56 -16.65
C SER A 122 3.82 -2.11 -16.53
N ASP A 123 2.86 -1.20 -16.40
CA ASP A 123 1.44 -1.53 -16.34
C ASP A 123 0.68 -0.84 -17.49
N ARG A 124 -0.36 -1.49 -18.01
CA ARG A 124 -1.20 -0.95 -19.07
C ARG A 124 -2.12 0.17 -18.58
N HIS A 125 -2.52 0.11 -17.30
CA HIS A 125 -3.40 1.10 -16.71
C HIS A 125 -2.67 2.42 -16.44
N GLN A 126 -3.18 3.55 -16.92
CA GLN A 126 -2.54 4.86 -16.75
C GLN A 126 -2.43 5.27 -15.28
N ASP A 127 -3.45 4.96 -14.47
CA ASP A 127 -3.44 5.31 -13.04
C ASP A 127 -2.38 4.51 -12.29
N HIS A 128 -2.19 3.22 -12.61
CA HIS A 128 -1.14 2.41 -12.00
C HIS A 128 0.24 3.02 -12.24
N ARG A 129 0.53 3.44 -13.49
CA ARG A 129 1.80 4.10 -13.80
C ARG A 129 1.97 5.45 -13.10
N ALA A 130 0.89 6.22 -12.96
CA ALA A 130 0.92 7.50 -12.26
C ALA A 130 1.14 7.31 -10.75
N VAL A 131 0.44 6.35 -10.15
CA VAL A 131 0.60 5.98 -8.73
C VAL A 131 2.00 5.44 -8.47
N HIS A 132 2.55 4.60 -9.35
CA HIS A 132 3.94 4.17 -9.26
C HIS A 132 4.90 5.37 -9.19
N LYS A 133 4.80 6.31 -10.14
CA LYS A 133 5.65 7.51 -10.18
C LYS A 133 5.56 8.33 -8.90
N ALA A 134 4.36 8.54 -8.39
CA ALA A 134 4.15 9.27 -7.14
C ALA A 134 4.76 8.53 -5.94
N SER A 135 4.54 7.21 -5.87
CA SER A 135 5.02 6.36 -4.78
C SER A 135 6.54 6.32 -4.69
N ILE A 136 7.23 6.16 -5.82
CA ILE A 136 8.71 6.13 -5.84
C ILE A 136 9.30 7.42 -5.26
N VAL A 137 8.69 8.58 -5.56
CA VAL A 137 9.15 9.85 -5.02
C VAL A 137 8.82 9.98 -3.54
N ALA A 138 7.57 9.69 -3.15
CA ALA A 138 7.15 9.82 -1.76
C ALA A 138 7.88 8.85 -0.83
N CYS A 139 8.13 7.63 -1.30
CA CYS A 139 8.80 6.56 -0.53
C CYS A 139 10.34 6.58 -0.63
N ARG A 140 10.96 7.63 -1.18
CA ARG A 140 12.43 7.70 -1.42
C ARG A 140 13.32 7.51 -0.18
N LYS A 141 12.77 7.66 1.03
CA LYS A 141 13.47 7.43 2.29
C LYS A 141 13.19 6.05 2.90
N ILE A 142 12.29 5.28 2.32
CA ILE A 142 11.96 3.94 2.79
C ILE A 142 13.03 2.97 2.24
N PRO A 143 13.61 2.11 3.12
CA PRO A 143 14.74 1.26 2.74
C PRO A 143 14.47 0.32 1.56
N GLN A 144 13.23 -0.14 1.40
CA GLN A 144 12.86 -1.06 0.33
C GLN A 144 11.53 -0.64 -0.30
N VAL A 145 11.51 -0.47 -1.63
CA VAL A 145 10.29 -0.22 -2.41
C VAL A 145 10.16 -1.34 -3.44
N LEU A 146 9.06 -2.06 -3.40
CA LEU A 146 8.76 -3.20 -4.27
C LEU A 146 7.53 -2.90 -5.13
N GLY A 147 7.66 -3.15 -6.43
CA GLY A 147 6.53 -3.13 -7.35
C GLY A 147 5.84 -4.49 -7.39
N TYR A 148 4.52 -4.53 -7.17
CA TYR A 148 3.75 -5.77 -7.30
C TYR A 148 3.09 -5.88 -8.68
N GLU A 149 2.86 -7.11 -9.09
CA GLU A 149 2.12 -7.45 -10.30
C GLU A 149 0.61 -7.27 -10.08
N THR A 150 -0.06 -6.76 -11.11
CA THR A 150 -1.52 -6.64 -11.19
C THR A 150 -2.05 -7.37 -12.42
N PRO A 151 -3.36 -7.63 -12.55
CA PRO A 151 -3.95 -8.21 -13.74
C PRO A 151 -3.72 -7.40 -15.02
N SER A 152 -3.42 -6.10 -14.90
CA SER A 152 -3.14 -5.21 -16.03
C SER A 152 -1.65 -5.04 -16.37
N THR A 153 -0.76 -5.67 -15.62
CA THR A 153 0.68 -5.64 -15.87
C THR A 153 0.99 -6.26 -17.25
N TRP A 154 1.98 -5.71 -17.96
CA TRP A 154 2.40 -6.25 -19.26
C TRP A 154 2.99 -7.65 -19.13
N LEU A 155 2.78 -8.48 -20.17
CA LEU A 155 3.28 -9.87 -20.23
C LEU A 155 4.81 -10.00 -20.16
N ASN A 156 5.55 -8.92 -20.38
CA ASN A 156 7.00 -8.87 -20.24
C ASN A 156 7.47 -8.51 -18.83
N PHE A 157 6.58 -8.44 -17.86
CA PHE A 157 6.94 -8.29 -16.45
C PHE A 157 7.80 -9.49 -16.01
N VAL A 158 8.95 -9.19 -15.44
CA VAL A 158 9.88 -10.22 -14.93
C VAL A 158 10.01 -10.03 -13.42
N PRO A 159 9.36 -10.86 -12.61
CA PRO A 159 9.46 -10.75 -11.15
C PRO A 159 10.90 -11.03 -10.70
N GLN A 160 11.38 -10.19 -9.78
CA GLN A 160 12.73 -10.30 -9.19
C GLN A 160 12.68 -10.74 -7.73
N VAL A 161 11.54 -10.56 -7.08
CA VAL A 161 11.30 -10.93 -5.68
C VAL A 161 10.07 -11.82 -5.64
N PHE A 162 10.18 -12.94 -4.94
CA PHE A 162 9.07 -13.85 -4.66
C PHE A 162 8.89 -13.92 -3.15
N GLU A 163 7.69 -13.65 -2.68
CA GLU A 163 7.33 -13.81 -1.28
C GLU A 163 6.53 -15.08 -1.10
N GLU A 164 7.12 -16.06 -0.42
CA GLU A 164 6.44 -17.30 -0.10
C GLU A 164 5.33 -17.03 0.92
N VAL A 165 4.15 -17.54 0.65
CA VAL A 165 3.00 -17.56 1.55
C VAL A 165 2.45 -18.98 1.60
N ASP A 166 2.01 -19.40 2.78
CA ASP A 166 1.33 -20.68 2.93
C ASP A 166 -0.15 -20.60 2.48
N GLU A 167 -0.77 -21.77 2.40
CA GLU A 167 -2.16 -21.91 1.97
C GLU A 167 -3.13 -21.10 2.85
N TYR A 168 -2.83 -20.94 4.13
CA TYR A 168 -3.66 -20.18 5.05
C TYR A 168 -3.77 -18.70 4.63
N PHE A 169 -2.65 -18.01 4.42
CA PHE A 169 -2.65 -16.59 4.03
C PHE A 169 -3.17 -16.39 2.60
N PHE A 170 -2.92 -17.36 1.72
CA PHE A 170 -3.52 -17.34 0.39
C PHE A 170 -5.06 -17.41 0.45
N ASN A 171 -5.61 -18.27 1.31
CA ASN A 171 -7.04 -18.38 1.52
C ASN A 171 -7.63 -17.13 2.19
N GLU A 172 -6.92 -16.47 3.11
CA GLU A 172 -7.35 -15.19 3.68
C GLU A 172 -7.45 -14.10 2.58
N LYS A 173 -6.48 -14.03 1.66
CA LYS A 173 -6.58 -13.16 0.49
C LYS A 173 -7.82 -13.48 -0.35
N LEU A 174 -8.09 -14.76 -0.65
CA LEU A 174 -9.26 -15.16 -1.46
C LEU A 174 -10.61 -14.79 -0.80
N LYS A 175 -10.67 -14.80 0.52
CA LYS A 175 -11.86 -14.37 1.26
C LYS A 175 -12.06 -12.85 1.27
N ALA A 176 -10.97 -12.11 1.15
CA ALA A 176 -10.96 -10.66 1.14
C ALA A 176 -11.35 -10.07 -0.23
N LEU A 177 -11.23 -10.83 -1.31
CA LEU A 177 -11.64 -10.49 -2.68
C LEU A 177 -13.13 -10.77 -2.91
#